data_fffde9ba0baf1546f72ef11fcc2bcfcf
#
_entry.id   fffde9ba0baf1546f72ef11fcc2bcfcf
#
_cell.length_a   1.000
_cell.length_b   1.000
_cell.length_c   1.000
_cell.angle_alpha   90.00
_cell.angle_beta   90.00
_cell.angle_gamma   90.00
#
_symmetry.space_group_name_H-M   'P 1'
#
loop_
_entity.id
_entity.type
_entity.pdbx_description
1 polymer ?
#
loop_
_entity_poly.entity_id
_entity_poly.type
_entity_poly.pdbx_seq_one_letter_code
_entity_poly.pdbx_strand_id
1 'polypeptide(L)'
;MKVITLLTDFGLKDPYVAQMKGVILSIAKDVKIIDISHEVHPQNIEQGAFLLYTSIPYFPKGSIHVAVVDPGVGTSRKGIIMDCKDYTLVGPDNGLLVPAAKRCENFKVYEIVSKKYVLDKITYTFHGRDVFAPIAAYIANGISLADIGRGIEDYMDFNLEFGKVCEDKIEGKIFHIDRFGNLVTNIEEGLIKRYIEYGKEIDLIIKGRKYRVKFLKSYGYSKEGEILLTIGGIGFLEISVNKGSASRELGASIGDRVTLVL
;
A
#
# COMPACT_ATOMS: atom_id res chain seq x y z
N MET A 1 -3.23 11.34 21.98
CA MET A 1 -2.83 9.94 21.75
C MET A 1 -2.36 9.84 20.30
N LYS A 2 -1.15 9.35 20.06
CA LYS A 2 -0.59 9.15 18.72
C LYS A 2 -1.07 7.83 18.11
N VAL A 3 -1.21 7.80 16.79
CA VAL A 3 -1.54 6.59 16.04
C VAL A 3 -0.28 6.08 15.35
N ILE A 4 0.03 4.79 15.51
CA ILE A 4 1.06 4.09 14.75
C ILE A 4 0.34 3.03 13.90
N THR A 5 0.55 3.03 12.59
CA THR A 5 -0.01 2.00 11.72
C THR A 5 1.06 1.02 11.28
N LEU A 6 0.66 -0.22 11.03
CA LEU A 6 1.54 -1.28 10.54
C LEU A 6 1.03 -1.82 9.20
N LEU A 7 1.93 -1.90 8.22
CA LEU A 7 1.72 -2.58 6.93
C LEU A 7 2.90 -3.51 6.68
N THR A 8 2.66 -4.80 6.45
CA THR A 8 3.75 -5.77 6.18
C THR A 8 3.29 -6.88 5.23
N ASP A 9 4.24 -7.70 4.78
CA ASP A 9 4.02 -8.97 4.10
C ASP A 9 4.23 -10.19 5.00
N PHE A 10 4.17 -10.01 6.33
CA PHE A 10 4.53 -11.07 7.30
C PHE A 10 3.42 -12.08 7.55
N GLY A 11 2.18 -11.76 7.15
CA GLY A 11 1.00 -12.54 7.54
C GLY A 11 0.72 -12.45 9.04
N LEU A 12 -0.27 -13.21 9.50
CA LEU A 12 -0.64 -13.31 10.92
C LEU A 12 -0.43 -14.72 11.50
N LYS A 13 0.14 -15.64 10.72
CA LYS A 13 0.41 -17.01 11.15
C LYS A 13 1.58 -17.06 12.15
N ASP A 14 2.61 -16.26 11.91
CA ASP A 14 3.82 -16.19 12.71
C ASP A 14 3.78 -15.03 13.72
N PRO A 15 4.62 -15.04 14.77
CA PRO A 15 4.57 -14.04 15.84
C PRO A 15 5.17 -12.67 15.46
N TYR A 16 5.61 -12.46 14.23
CA TYR A 16 6.37 -11.28 13.83
C TYR A 16 5.65 -9.97 14.10
N VAL A 17 4.39 -9.87 13.69
CA VAL A 17 3.56 -8.68 13.92
C VAL A 17 3.34 -8.42 15.40
N ALA A 18 3.08 -9.47 16.19
CA ALA A 18 2.90 -9.36 17.63
C ALA A 18 4.18 -8.86 18.31
N GLN A 19 5.36 -9.32 17.87
CA GLN A 19 6.65 -8.85 18.40
C GLN A 19 6.89 -7.37 18.09
N MET A 20 6.58 -6.91 16.86
CA MET A 20 6.65 -5.47 16.53
C MET A 20 5.75 -4.64 17.45
N LYS A 21 4.51 -5.06 17.66
CA LYS A 21 3.57 -4.39 18.57
C LYS A 21 4.06 -4.38 20.01
N GLY A 22 4.60 -5.49 20.48
CA GLY A 22 5.20 -5.60 21.81
C GLY A 22 6.34 -4.61 22.03
N VAL A 23 7.25 -4.47 21.05
CA VAL A 23 8.33 -3.49 21.07
C VAL A 23 7.78 -2.07 21.11
N ILE A 24 6.80 -1.74 20.24
CA ILE A 24 6.19 -0.41 20.24
C ILE A 24 5.62 -0.08 21.63
N LEU A 25 4.83 -0.99 22.21
CA LEU A 25 4.15 -0.78 23.50
C LEU A 25 5.12 -0.74 24.69
N SER A 26 6.28 -1.39 24.60
CA SER A 26 7.31 -1.30 25.64
C SER A 26 7.98 0.08 25.70
N ILE A 27 8.02 0.81 24.57
CA ILE A 27 8.65 2.13 24.44
C ILE A 27 7.62 3.26 24.57
N ALA A 28 6.48 3.13 23.88
CA ALA A 28 5.41 4.14 23.83
C ALA A 28 4.09 3.53 24.33
N LYS A 29 3.74 3.81 25.60
CA LYS A 29 2.56 3.24 26.25
C LYS A 29 1.25 3.88 25.79
N ASP A 30 1.28 5.17 25.45
CA ASP A 30 0.08 5.96 25.10
C ASP A 30 -0.11 6.11 23.60
N VAL A 31 0.02 5.00 22.85
CA VAL A 31 -0.19 4.96 21.41
C VAL A 31 -1.32 4.00 21.04
N LYS A 32 -1.97 4.27 19.90
CA LYS A 32 -2.89 3.35 19.27
C LYS A 32 -2.20 2.68 18.11
N ILE A 33 -2.11 1.35 18.12
CA ILE A 33 -1.56 0.59 16.99
C ILE A 33 -2.73 0.10 16.14
N ILE A 34 -2.68 0.37 14.84
CA ILE A 34 -3.70 -0.03 13.87
C ILE A 34 -3.02 -0.77 12.72
N ASP A 35 -3.49 -1.95 12.41
CA ASP A 35 -3.01 -2.70 11.26
C ASP A 35 -3.69 -2.19 9.98
N ILE A 36 -2.91 -1.78 8.99
CA ILE A 36 -3.42 -1.55 7.64
C ILE A 36 -3.64 -2.90 6.98
N SER A 37 -2.59 -3.69 6.86
CA SER A 37 -2.63 -5.08 6.39
C SER A 37 -1.31 -5.76 6.69
N HIS A 38 -1.37 -7.07 6.93
CA HIS A 38 -0.18 -7.93 7.00
C HIS A 38 -0.18 -9.00 5.90
N GLU A 39 -1.13 -8.87 4.96
CA GLU A 39 -1.35 -9.80 3.86
C GLU A 39 -0.90 -9.20 2.50
N VAL A 40 0.11 -8.31 2.51
CA VAL A 40 0.81 -7.96 1.27
C VAL A 40 1.42 -9.24 0.73
N HIS A 41 1.29 -9.48 -0.58
CA HIS A 41 1.93 -10.66 -1.19
C HIS A 41 3.44 -10.64 -0.89
N PRO A 42 4.03 -11.75 -0.45
CA PRO A 42 5.43 -11.79 -0.04
C PRO A 42 6.36 -11.11 -1.05
N GLN A 43 7.17 -10.15 -0.54
CA GLN A 43 8.17 -9.39 -1.29
C GLN A 43 7.61 -8.44 -2.36
N ASN A 44 6.29 -8.25 -2.44
CA ASN A 44 5.67 -7.35 -3.43
C ASN A 44 5.65 -5.89 -2.93
N ILE A 45 6.76 -5.18 -3.17
CA ILE A 45 6.93 -3.78 -2.78
C ILE A 45 5.87 -2.88 -3.45
N GLU A 46 5.54 -3.11 -4.72
CA GLU A 46 4.56 -2.30 -5.46
C GLU A 46 3.16 -2.41 -4.84
N GLN A 47 2.71 -3.62 -4.50
CA GLN A 47 1.43 -3.81 -3.83
C GLN A 47 1.44 -3.16 -2.44
N GLY A 48 2.52 -3.31 -1.67
CA GLY A 48 2.66 -2.65 -0.37
C GLY A 48 2.59 -1.14 -0.48
N ALA A 49 3.29 -0.56 -1.46
CA ALA A 49 3.26 0.87 -1.74
C ALA A 49 1.86 1.36 -2.12
N PHE A 50 1.12 0.60 -2.95
CA PHE A 50 -0.25 0.91 -3.32
C PHE A 50 -1.20 0.87 -2.12
N LEU A 51 -1.13 -0.17 -1.28
CA LEU A 51 -1.97 -0.28 -0.09
C LEU A 51 -1.66 0.83 0.92
N LEU A 52 -0.40 1.20 1.10
CA LEU A 52 -0.01 2.34 1.94
C LEU A 52 -0.56 3.65 1.37
N TYR A 53 -0.32 3.90 0.08
CA TYR A 53 -0.77 5.10 -0.64
C TYR A 53 -2.29 5.33 -0.52
N THR A 54 -3.09 4.27 -0.66
CA THR A 54 -4.55 4.35 -0.60
C THR A 54 -5.09 4.46 0.82
N SER A 55 -4.34 4.02 1.83
CA SER A 55 -4.78 4.00 3.23
C SER A 55 -4.54 5.31 3.98
N ILE A 56 -3.42 5.99 3.72
CA ILE A 56 -2.99 7.19 4.47
C ILE A 56 -4.08 8.27 4.60
N PRO A 57 -4.87 8.61 3.56
CA PRO A 57 -5.87 9.68 3.67
C PRO A 57 -6.94 9.48 4.75
N TYR A 58 -7.10 8.26 5.23
CA TYR A 58 -8.12 7.93 6.24
C TYR A 58 -7.61 7.97 7.68
N PHE A 59 -6.33 8.29 7.88
CA PHE A 59 -5.74 8.39 9.21
C PHE A 59 -5.63 9.84 9.69
N PRO A 60 -5.72 10.07 11.01
CA PRO A 60 -5.60 11.41 11.57
C PRO A 60 -4.20 12.00 11.34
N LYS A 61 -4.14 13.34 11.22
CA LYS A 61 -2.86 14.05 11.13
C LYS A 61 -1.95 13.74 12.32
N GLY A 62 -0.66 13.65 12.03
CA GLY A 62 0.36 13.27 13.01
C GLY A 62 0.47 11.77 13.24
N SER A 63 -0.20 10.94 12.42
CA SER A 63 0.00 9.49 12.41
C SER A 63 1.40 9.10 11.94
N ILE A 64 1.88 7.98 12.45
CA ILE A 64 3.17 7.38 12.08
C ILE A 64 2.86 6.06 11.39
N HIS A 65 3.29 5.90 10.14
CA HIS A 65 3.04 4.71 9.35
C HIS A 65 4.32 3.90 9.20
N VAL A 66 4.33 2.70 9.78
CA VAL A 66 5.43 1.74 9.61
C VAL A 66 5.03 0.76 8.51
N ALA A 67 5.78 0.76 7.41
CA ALA A 67 5.56 -0.17 6.32
C ALA A 67 6.83 -0.99 6.06
N VAL A 68 6.69 -2.32 6.05
CA VAL A 68 7.82 -3.24 5.91
C VAL A 68 7.46 -4.37 4.95
N VAL A 69 7.90 -4.22 3.70
CA VAL A 69 8.01 -5.26 2.67
C VAL A 69 9.45 -5.19 2.22
N ASP A 70 10.32 -6.07 2.72
CA ASP A 70 11.76 -5.81 2.74
C ASP A 70 12.60 -7.03 2.31
N PRO A 71 12.61 -7.35 1.01
CA PRO A 71 13.47 -8.42 0.49
C PRO A 71 14.98 -8.14 0.66
N GLY A 72 15.36 -6.88 0.94
CA GLY A 72 16.75 -6.45 1.18
C GLY A 72 17.15 -6.36 2.65
N VAL A 73 16.38 -6.92 3.58
CA VAL A 73 16.69 -6.89 5.02
C VAL A 73 18.08 -7.44 5.32
N GLY A 74 18.83 -6.78 6.19
CA GLY A 74 20.18 -7.23 6.61
C GLY A 74 21.30 -6.96 5.61
N THR A 75 21.02 -6.32 4.47
CA THR A 75 22.04 -5.85 3.51
C THR A 75 22.44 -4.39 3.78
N SER A 76 23.13 -3.75 2.82
CA SER A 76 23.47 -2.32 2.87
C SER A 76 22.28 -1.36 2.67
N ARG A 77 21.05 -1.88 2.44
CA ARG A 77 19.83 -1.10 2.32
C ARG A 77 19.62 -0.23 3.57
N LYS A 78 19.48 1.09 3.37
CA LYS A 78 19.21 2.05 4.45
C LYS A 78 17.83 1.80 5.09
N GLY A 79 17.71 2.08 6.39
CA GLY A 79 16.41 2.34 7.02
C GLY A 79 16.12 3.82 6.93
N ILE A 80 14.90 4.23 6.58
CA ILE A 80 14.57 5.64 6.39
C ILE A 80 13.30 6.07 7.12
N ILE A 81 13.25 7.38 7.39
CA ILE A 81 12.06 8.09 7.83
C ILE A 81 11.74 9.14 6.77
N MET A 82 10.49 9.20 6.32
CA MET A 82 10.01 10.28 5.48
C MET A 82 9.06 11.16 6.30
N ASP A 83 9.49 12.41 6.50
CA ASP A 83 8.76 13.42 7.27
C ASP A 83 7.86 14.22 6.34
N CYS A 84 6.59 13.91 6.35
CA CYS A 84 5.55 14.62 5.65
C CYS A 84 4.84 15.57 6.62
N LYS A 85 4.31 16.67 6.12
CA LYS A 85 3.64 17.69 6.95
C LYS A 85 2.59 17.12 7.92
N ASP A 86 1.80 16.15 7.44
CA ASP A 86 0.64 15.62 8.16
C ASP A 86 0.84 14.20 8.71
N TYR A 87 1.94 13.53 8.38
CA TYR A 87 2.26 12.17 8.85
C TYR A 87 3.76 11.86 8.68
N THR A 88 4.20 10.81 9.32
CA THR A 88 5.58 10.30 9.21
C THR A 88 5.56 8.86 8.72
N LEU A 89 6.44 8.52 7.79
CA LEU A 89 6.61 7.16 7.26
C LEU A 89 7.92 6.60 7.76
N VAL A 90 7.93 5.32 8.16
CA VAL A 90 9.12 4.62 8.66
C VAL A 90 9.21 3.26 7.98
N GLY A 91 10.37 2.93 7.40
CA GLY A 91 10.57 1.64 6.74
C GLY A 91 11.87 1.53 5.96
N PRO A 92 12.00 0.51 5.09
CA PRO A 92 13.16 0.31 4.26
C PRO A 92 13.26 1.32 3.11
N ASP A 93 14.49 1.67 2.75
CA ASP A 93 14.81 2.44 1.54
C ASP A 93 14.82 1.51 0.31
N ASN A 94 13.64 1.18 -0.18
CA ASN A 94 13.43 0.29 -1.33
C ASN A 94 12.27 0.74 -2.24
N GLY A 95 11.81 1.99 -2.08
CA GLY A 95 10.71 2.56 -2.85
C GLY A 95 9.33 2.41 -2.21
N LEU A 96 9.15 1.53 -1.21
CA LEU A 96 7.86 1.24 -0.56
C LEU A 96 7.12 2.48 -0.06
N LEU A 97 7.84 3.42 0.55
CA LEU A 97 7.26 4.60 1.21
C LEU A 97 7.02 5.77 0.25
N VAL A 98 7.76 5.80 -0.85
CA VAL A 98 7.87 6.98 -1.72
C VAL A 98 6.55 7.42 -2.34
N PRO A 99 5.70 6.55 -2.91
CA PRO A 99 4.43 6.97 -3.47
C PRO A 99 3.53 7.65 -2.43
N ALA A 100 3.55 7.14 -1.21
CA ALA A 100 2.80 7.72 -0.09
C ALA A 100 3.38 9.09 0.32
N ALA A 101 4.71 9.24 0.36
CA ALA A 101 5.37 10.52 0.65
C ALA A 101 5.08 11.57 -0.44
N LYS A 102 5.04 11.18 -1.71
CA LYS A 102 4.73 12.05 -2.86
C LYS A 102 3.30 12.60 -2.87
N ARG A 103 2.40 12.13 -1.99
CA ARG A 103 1.11 12.79 -1.74
C ARG A 103 1.26 14.14 -1.04
N CYS A 104 2.37 14.39 -0.40
CA CYS A 104 2.72 15.65 0.20
C CYS A 104 3.45 16.54 -0.83
N GLU A 105 3.15 17.83 -0.83
CA GLU A 105 3.87 18.80 -1.69
C GLU A 105 5.37 18.81 -1.39
N ASN A 106 5.74 18.65 -0.12
CA ASN A 106 7.13 18.64 0.34
C ASN A 106 7.28 17.62 1.47
N PHE A 107 8.32 16.82 1.41
CA PHE A 107 8.74 15.91 2.47
C PHE A 107 10.26 15.93 2.62
N LYS A 108 10.74 15.54 3.79
CA LYS A 108 12.18 15.36 4.08
C LYS A 108 12.46 13.89 4.34
N VAL A 109 13.64 13.44 3.93
CA VAL A 109 14.06 12.05 4.14
C VAL A 109 15.24 12.04 5.11
N TYR A 110 15.16 11.16 6.12
CA TYR A 110 16.22 10.93 7.09
C TYR A 110 16.64 9.47 7.04
N GLU A 111 17.96 9.23 6.91
CA GLU A 111 18.52 7.90 7.12
C GLU A 111 18.61 7.62 8.62
N ILE A 112 18.13 6.47 9.05
CA ILE A 112 18.25 6.02 10.45
C ILE A 112 19.70 5.62 10.73
N VAL A 113 20.39 6.41 11.56
CA VAL A 113 21.82 6.17 11.89
C VAL A 113 22.07 5.97 13.39
N SER A 114 21.16 6.44 14.23
CA SER A 114 21.30 6.37 15.67
C SER A 114 21.06 4.96 16.21
N LYS A 115 22.06 4.41 16.89
CA LYS A 115 21.93 3.12 17.60
C LYS A 115 21.19 3.23 18.93
N LYS A 116 20.94 4.45 19.41
CA LYS A 116 20.26 4.71 20.68
C LYS A 116 18.77 4.39 20.65
N TYR A 117 18.14 4.51 19.48
CA TYR A 117 16.70 4.42 19.31
C TYR A 117 16.25 3.13 18.58
N VAL A 118 17.11 2.14 18.53
CA VAL A 118 16.84 0.79 18.02
C VAL A 118 17.05 -0.22 19.15
N LEU A 119 16.72 -1.49 18.94
CA LEU A 119 17.00 -2.51 19.96
C LEU A 119 18.51 -2.74 20.09
N ASP A 120 18.98 -3.08 21.29
CA ASP A 120 20.40 -3.38 21.58
C ASP A 120 20.96 -4.48 20.67
N LYS A 121 20.15 -5.47 20.36
CA LYS A 121 20.48 -6.56 19.42
C LYS A 121 19.65 -6.41 18.14
N ILE A 122 20.32 -6.00 17.07
CA ILE A 122 19.72 -5.96 15.72
C ILE A 122 20.04 -7.27 15.01
N THR A 123 19.00 -7.98 14.56
CA THR A 123 19.16 -9.20 13.75
C THR A 123 19.20 -8.84 12.26
N TYR A 124 19.87 -9.68 11.46
CA TYR A 124 19.96 -9.46 10.01
C TYR A 124 18.67 -9.76 9.24
N THR A 125 17.67 -10.33 9.90
CA THR A 125 16.46 -10.82 9.24
C THR A 125 15.18 -10.17 9.73
N PHE A 126 15.24 -9.28 10.75
CA PHE A 126 14.00 -8.73 11.31
C PHE A 126 14.12 -7.24 11.71
N HIS A 127 14.51 -6.38 10.77
CA HIS A 127 14.57 -4.94 10.99
C HIS A 127 13.18 -4.32 11.29
N GLY A 128 12.10 -4.95 10.90
CA GLY A 128 10.74 -4.55 11.27
C GLY A 128 10.59 -4.39 12.79
N ARG A 129 11.05 -5.41 13.56
CA ARG A 129 11.03 -5.43 15.02
C ARG A 129 12.19 -4.64 15.63
N ASP A 130 13.41 -4.81 15.08
CA ASP A 130 14.63 -4.36 15.75
C ASP A 130 14.97 -2.89 15.48
N VAL A 131 14.47 -2.35 14.35
CA VAL A 131 14.74 -0.98 13.88
C VAL A 131 13.46 -0.16 13.73
N PHE A 132 12.52 -0.58 12.86
CA PHE A 132 11.39 0.29 12.46
C PHE A 132 10.35 0.46 13.57
N ALA A 133 10.02 -0.61 14.29
CA ALA A 133 9.07 -0.56 15.39
C ALA A 133 9.56 0.37 16.54
N PRO A 134 10.80 0.25 17.07
CA PRO A 134 11.28 1.17 18.09
C PRO A 134 11.38 2.62 17.58
N ILE A 135 11.86 2.86 16.36
CA ILE A 135 11.91 4.21 15.78
C ILE A 135 10.54 4.88 15.78
N ALA A 136 9.50 4.18 15.30
CA ALA A 136 8.14 4.72 15.31
C ALA A 136 7.64 5.04 16.73
N ALA A 137 7.97 4.20 17.72
CA ALA A 137 7.61 4.42 19.11
C ALA A 137 8.34 5.65 19.71
N TYR A 138 9.63 5.84 19.43
CA TYR A 138 10.37 7.02 19.88
C TYR A 138 9.87 8.30 19.22
N ILE A 139 9.52 8.27 17.94
CA ILE A 139 8.87 9.41 17.26
C ILE A 139 7.51 9.72 17.92
N ALA A 140 6.73 8.70 18.28
CA ALA A 140 5.45 8.90 18.98
C ALA A 140 5.65 9.56 20.34
N ASN A 141 6.74 9.28 21.05
CA ASN A 141 7.15 9.92 22.32
C ASN A 141 7.75 11.32 22.12
N GLY A 142 7.85 11.84 20.88
CA GLY A 142 8.32 13.19 20.60
C GLY A 142 9.83 13.35 20.42
N ILE A 143 10.57 12.26 20.23
CA ILE A 143 12.00 12.35 19.88
C ILE A 143 12.14 13.01 18.51
N SER A 144 13.07 13.96 18.41
CA SER A 144 13.37 14.68 17.17
C SER A 144 13.92 13.74 16.10
N LEU A 145 13.49 13.92 14.84
CA LEU A 145 14.03 13.14 13.74
C LEU A 145 15.54 13.38 13.54
N ALA A 146 16.02 14.57 13.87
CA ALA A 146 17.45 14.92 13.82
C ALA A 146 18.30 14.14 14.84
N ASP A 147 17.71 13.70 15.97
CA ASP A 147 18.38 12.84 16.95
C ASP A 147 18.44 11.38 16.51
N ILE A 148 17.49 10.96 15.68
CA ILE A 148 17.35 9.58 15.16
C ILE A 148 18.21 9.37 13.92
N GLY A 149 18.23 10.37 13.03
CA GLY A 149 18.82 10.21 11.71
C GLY A 149 19.46 11.47 11.15
N ARG A 150 20.08 11.33 9.99
CA ARG A 150 20.61 12.44 9.20
C ARG A 150 19.77 12.66 7.96
N GLY A 151 19.54 13.93 7.58
CA GLY A 151 18.88 14.27 6.32
C GLY A 151 19.67 13.75 5.11
N ILE A 152 18.97 13.19 4.14
CA ILE A 152 19.53 12.68 2.88
C ILE A 152 18.65 13.09 1.70
N GLU A 153 19.30 13.23 0.53
CA GLU A 153 18.60 13.41 -0.76
C GLU A 153 18.70 12.15 -1.64
N ASP A 154 19.68 11.28 -1.33
CA ASP A 154 19.90 10.01 -2.04
C ASP A 154 19.10 8.89 -1.36
N TYR A 155 17.92 8.59 -1.93
CA TYR A 155 17.05 7.48 -1.55
C TYR A 155 16.49 6.81 -2.81
N MET A 156 16.00 5.56 -2.67
CA MET A 156 15.38 4.81 -3.77
C MET A 156 14.06 5.46 -4.17
N ASP A 157 14.06 6.17 -5.31
CA ASP A 157 12.83 6.73 -5.87
C ASP A 157 11.96 5.64 -6.50
N PHE A 158 10.65 5.78 -6.35
CA PHE A 158 9.66 4.86 -6.91
C PHE A 158 8.35 5.60 -7.21
N ASN A 159 7.73 5.27 -8.34
CA ASN A 159 6.43 5.79 -8.71
C ASN A 159 5.46 4.63 -8.98
N LEU A 160 4.26 4.74 -8.43
CA LEU A 160 3.15 3.91 -8.88
C LEU A 160 2.75 4.35 -10.29
N GLU A 161 2.78 3.43 -11.22
CA GLU A 161 2.26 3.67 -12.56
C GLU A 161 0.74 3.53 -12.53
N PHE A 162 0.03 4.64 -12.73
CA PHE A 162 -1.44 4.61 -12.84
C PHE A 162 -1.89 4.29 -14.26
N GLY A 163 -3.15 3.84 -14.39
CA GLY A 163 -3.76 3.56 -15.68
C GLY A 163 -3.81 4.81 -16.56
N LYS A 164 -3.72 4.62 -17.86
CA LYS A 164 -3.67 5.72 -18.85
C LYS A 164 -4.54 5.43 -20.07
N VAL A 165 -4.89 6.50 -20.78
CA VAL A 165 -5.56 6.40 -22.09
C VAL A 165 -4.49 6.23 -23.17
N CYS A 166 -4.70 5.25 -24.03
CA CYS A 166 -3.91 4.99 -25.21
C CYS A 166 -4.88 4.83 -26.40
N GLU A 167 -4.95 5.82 -27.27
CA GLU A 167 -5.90 5.86 -28.39
C GLU A 167 -7.36 5.71 -27.91
N ASP A 168 -8.03 4.64 -28.33
CA ASP A 168 -9.41 4.27 -27.98
C ASP A 168 -9.50 3.32 -26.79
N LYS A 169 -8.47 3.25 -25.93
CA LYS A 169 -8.39 2.28 -24.84
C LYS A 169 -7.94 2.94 -23.54
N ILE A 170 -8.38 2.37 -22.44
CA ILE A 170 -7.78 2.62 -21.12
C ILE A 170 -7.00 1.38 -20.74
N GLU A 171 -5.71 1.57 -20.48
CA GLU A 171 -4.80 0.49 -20.09
C GLU A 171 -4.39 0.63 -18.63
N GLY A 172 -4.32 -0.50 -17.96
CA GLY A 172 -3.86 -0.61 -16.60
C GLY A 172 -3.41 -2.03 -16.27
N LYS A 173 -3.23 -2.28 -14.98
CA LYS A 173 -2.90 -3.60 -14.43
C LYS A 173 -3.57 -3.81 -13.06
N ILE A 174 -3.63 -5.06 -12.63
CA ILE A 174 -4.15 -5.44 -11.32
C ILE A 174 -3.06 -5.15 -10.27
N PHE A 175 -3.37 -4.28 -9.31
CA PHE A 175 -2.48 -3.95 -8.19
C PHE A 175 -2.73 -4.80 -6.96
N HIS A 176 -3.99 -5.20 -6.75
CA HIS A 176 -4.39 -5.94 -5.57
C HIS A 176 -5.58 -6.85 -5.89
N ILE A 177 -5.66 -7.96 -5.19
CA ILE A 177 -6.84 -8.83 -5.17
C ILE A 177 -7.34 -8.82 -3.74
N ASP A 178 -8.58 -8.38 -3.54
CA ASP A 178 -9.14 -8.31 -2.21
C ASP A 178 -9.59 -9.70 -1.69
N ARG A 179 -10.03 -9.75 -0.43
CA ARG A 179 -10.47 -11.00 0.20
C ARG A 179 -11.66 -11.67 -0.52
N PHE A 180 -12.47 -10.89 -1.24
CA PHE A 180 -13.62 -11.39 -1.99
C PHE A 180 -13.23 -11.91 -3.38
N GLY A 181 -12.01 -11.63 -3.81
CA GLY A 181 -11.47 -11.96 -5.12
C GLY A 181 -11.78 -10.90 -6.18
N ASN A 182 -12.14 -9.68 -5.77
CA ASN A 182 -12.23 -8.55 -6.68
C ASN A 182 -10.83 -8.14 -7.13
N LEU A 183 -10.69 -7.80 -8.41
CA LEU A 183 -9.44 -7.35 -9.01
C LEU A 183 -9.38 -5.82 -8.94
N VAL A 184 -8.63 -5.29 -8.00
CA VAL A 184 -8.41 -3.86 -7.85
C VAL A 184 -7.30 -3.43 -8.80
N THR A 185 -7.63 -2.54 -9.74
CA THR A 185 -6.69 -2.08 -10.75
C THR A 185 -5.96 -0.80 -10.32
N ASN A 186 -4.98 -0.37 -11.12
CA ASN A 186 -4.33 0.94 -11.00
C ASN A 186 -5.03 2.05 -11.78
N ILE A 187 -6.26 1.83 -12.24
CA ILE A 187 -7.05 2.78 -13.03
C ILE A 187 -7.90 3.62 -12.08
N GLU A 188 -7.60 4.90 -11.97
CA GLU A 188 -8.29 5.80 -11.04
C GLU A 188 -9.73 6.13 -11.47
N GLU A 189 -10.60 6.33 -10.48
CA GLU A 189 -11.99 6.76 -10.70
C GLU A 189 -12.08 7.98 -11.61
N GLY A 190 -11.23 8.99 -11.39
CA GLY A 190 -11.21 10.23 -12.17
C GLY A 190 -10.90 10.00 -13.65
N LEU A 191 -10.09 8.98 -13.98
CA LEU A 191 -9.82 8.60 -15.36
C LEU A 191 -11.04 7.93 -15.99
N ILE A 192 -11.61 6.92 -15.33
CA ILE A 192 -12.76 6.17 -15.84
C ILE A 192 -13.96 7.09 -16.12
N LYS A 193 -14.33 7.94 -15.16
CA LYS A 193 -15.51 8.81 -15.24
C LYS A 193 -15.44 9.88 -16.33
N ARG A 194 -14.27 10.13 -16.92
CA ARG A 194 -14.15 11.01 -18.09
C ARG A 194 -14.62 10.36 -19.38
N TYR A 195 -14.62 9.03 -19.47
CA TYR A 195 -14.85 8.29 -20.71
C TYR A 195 -16.06 7.37 -20.63
N ILE A 196 -16.40 6.88 -19.42
CA ILE A 196 -17.41 5.84 -19.26
C ILE A 196 -18.41 6.24 -18.18
N GLU A 197 -19.70 6.27 -18.53
CA GLU A 197 -20.79 6.50 -17.59
C GLU A 197 -21.30 5.19 -16.99
N TYR A 198 -21.87 5.26 -15.78
CA TYR A 198 -22.54 4.11 -15.18
C TYR A 198 -23.69 3.59 -16.05
N GLY A 199 -23.80 2.27 -16.15
CA GLY A 199 -24.76 1.56 -16.98
C GLY A 199 -24.26 1.22 -18.39
N LYS A 200 -23.17 1.82 -18.85
CA LYS A 200 -22.55 1.50 -20.15
C LYS A 200 -21.94 0.10 -20.14
N GLU A 201 -22.10 -0.59 -21.27
CA GLU A 201 -21.35 -1.81 -21.56
C GLU A 201 -20.02 -1.47 -22.24
N ILE A 202 -18.98 -2.16 -21.85
CA ILE A 202 -17.63 -1.95 -22.36
C ILE A 202 -16.92 -3.29 -22.58
N ASP A 203 -15.99 -3.31 -23.50
CA ASP A 203 -15.17 -4.47 -23.77
C ASP A 203 -13.94 -4.45 -22.83
N LEU A 204 -13.91 -5.40 -21.90
CA LEU A 204 -12.79 -5.68 -21.01
C LEU A 204 -11.91 -6.76 -21.66
N ILE A 205 -10.61 -6.48 -21.79
CA ILE A 205 -9.62 -7.47 -22.21
C ILE A 205 -8.70 -7.76 -21.03
N ILE A 206 -8.63 -9.02 -20.64
CA ILE A 206 -7.73 -9.52 -19.60
C ILE A 206 -7.23 -10.90 -20.00
N LYS A 207 -5.93 -11.16 -19.83
CA LYS A 207 -5.26 -12.42 -20.24
C LYS A 207 -5.56 -12.81 -21.71
N GLY A 208 -5.66 -11.82 -22.61
CA GLY A 208 -5.94 -12.04 -24.02
C GLY A 208 -7.40 -12.44 -24.34
N ARG A 209 -8.29 -12.51 -23.34
CA ARG A 209 -9.70 -12.81 -23.53
C ARG A 209 -10.52 -11.52 -23.43
N LYS A 210 -11.54 -11.43 -24.26
CA LYS A 210 -12.47 -10.29 -24.31
C LYS A 210 -13.78 -10.65 -23.62
N TYR A 211 -14.26 -9.75 -22.76
CA TYR A 211 -15.50 -9.86 -22.01
C TYR A 211 -16.32 -8.60 -22.21
N ARG A 212 -17.62 -8.75 -22.49
CA ARG A 212 -18.56 -7.64 -22.53
C ARG A 212 -19.14 -7.43 -21.15
N VAL A 213 -18.83 -6.32 -20.49
CA VAL A 213 -19.13 -6.07 -19.08
C VAL A 213 -19.77 -4.70 -18.87
N LYS A 214 -20.58 -4.55 -17.83
CA LYS A 214 -21.22 -3.27 -17.49
C LYS A 214 -20.41 -2.53 -16.43
N PHE A 215 -20.30 -1.22 -16.59
CA PHE A 215 -19.81 -0.34 -15.55
C PHE A 215 -20.96 0.08 -14.64
N LEU A 216 -21.00 -0.40 -13.41
CA LEU A 216 -22.12 -0.27 -12.47
C LEU A 216 -21.72 0.47 -11.20
N LYS A 217 -22.72 1.06 -10.51
CA LYS A 217 -22.48 1.78 -9.25
C LYS A 217 -22.07 0.87 -8.08
N SER A 218 -22.51 -0.38 -8.11
CA SER A 218 -22.11 -1.41 -7.11
C SER A 218 -22.47 -2.81 -7.62
N TYR A 219 -21.99 -3.82 -6.90
CA TYR A 219 -22.17 -5.24 -7.22
C TYR A 219 -23.65 -5.63 -7.35
N GLY A 220 -24.52 -5.10 -6.51
CA GLY A 220 -25.95 -5.45 -6.47
C GLY A 220 -26.79 -5.02 -7.68
N TYR A 221 -26.21 -4.26 -8.61
CA TYR A 221 -26.89 -3.89 -9.88
C TYR A 221 -26.66 -4.91 -11.00
N SER A 222 -25.87 -5.97 -10.78
CA SER A 222 -25.72 -7.09 -11.71
C SER A 222 -26.36 -8.35 -11.16
N LYS A 223 -26.64 -9.33 -12.03
CA LYS A 223 -27.10 -10.65 -11.60
C LYS A 223 -25.98 -11.41 -10.89
N GLU A 224 -26.38 -12.37 -10.06
CA GLU A 224 -25.44 -13.28 -9.42
C GLU A 224 -24.61 -14.03 -10.47
N GLY A 225 -23.28 -14.10 -10.27
CA GLY A 225 -22.32 -14.71 -11.18
C GLY A 225 -21.92 -13.83 -12.38
N GLU A 226 -22.52 -12.66 -12.59
CA GLU A 226 -22.11 -11.76 -13.66
C GLU A 226 -20.85 -10.96 -13.31
N ILE A 227 -19.96 -10.84 -14.30
CA ILE A 227 -18.77 -9.96 -14.23
C ILE A 227 -19.25 -8.51 -14.43
N LEU A 228 -18.73 -7.60 -13.62
CA LEU A 228 -19.01 -6.16 -13.71
C LEU A 228 -17.73 -5.35 -13.44
N LEU A 229 -17.78 -4.09 -13.85
CA LEU A 229 -16.85 -3.06 -13.45
C LEU A 229 -17.52 -2.13 -12.43
N THR A 230 -16.79 -1.70 -11.41
CA THR A 230 -17.26 -0.70 -10.45
C THR A 230 -16.08 0.13 -9.94
N ILE A 231 -16.37 1.21 -9.21
CA ILE A 231 -15.33 1.91 -8.46
C ILE A 231 -15.35 1.38 -7.03
N GLY A 232 -14.22 0.83 -6.63
CA GLY A 232 -14.04 0.35 -5.27
C GLY A 232 -13.93 1.47 -4.24
N GLY A 233 -14.05 1.11 -2.97
CA GLY A 233 -14.03 2.06 -1.85
C GLY A 233 -12.75 2.88 -1.70
N ILE A 234 -11.68 2.51 -2.38
CA ILE A 234 -10.40 3.21 -2.39
C ILE A 234 -10.18 4.11 -3.62
N GLY A 235 -11.22 4.27 -4.48
CA GLY A 235 -11.20 5.19 -5.62
C GLY A 235 -10.53 4.65 -6.89
N PHE A 236 -10.45 3.34 -7.02
CA PHE A 236 -9.90 2.67 -8.21
C PHE A 236 -10.94 1.75 -8.86
N LEU A 237 -10.77 1.51 -10.17
CA LEU A 237 -11.59 0.56 -10.89
C LEU A 237 -11.38 -0.86 -10.37
N GLU A 238 -12.49 -1.52 -10.06
CA GLU A 238 -12.54 -2.94 -9.71
C GLU A 238 -13.23 -3.74 -10.81
N ILE A 239 -12.68 -4.92 -11.10
CA ILE A 239 -13.34 -5.97 -11.88
C ILE A 239 -13.84 -6.98 -10.86
N SER A 240 -15.14 -7.20 -10.82
CA SER A 240 -15.80 -7.97 -9.79
C SER A 240 -16.80 -8.96 -10.39
N VAL A 241 -17.17 -9.96 -9.59
CA VAL A 241 -18.29 -10.88 -9.90
C VAL A 241 -19.29 -10.79 -8.76
N ASN A 242 -20.55 -10.53 -9.08
CA ASN A 242 -21.57 -10.45 -8.03
C ASN A 242 -21.74 -11.80 -7.34
N LYS A 243 -21.49 -11.85 -6.02
CA LYS A 243 -21.45 -13.05 -5.19
C LYS A 243 -20.46 -14.13 -5.65
N GLY A 244 -19.44 -13.73 -6.41
CA GLY A 244 -18.37 -14.61 -6.93
C GLY A 244 -17.00 -14.04 -6.72
N SER A 245 -15.99 -14.65 -7.36
CA SER A 245 -14.58 -14.22 -7.30
C SER A 245 -14.05 -13.98 -8.71
N ALA A 246 -13.86 -12.72 -9.07
CA ALA A 246 -13.33 -12.35 -10.39
C ALA A 246 -11.93 -12.95 -10.62
N SER A 247 -11.10 -13.02 -9.60
CA SER A 247 -9.75 -13.60 -9.72
C SER A 247 -9.80 -15.09 -10.11
N ARG A 248 -10.74 -15.86 -9.55
CA ARG A 248 -10.91 -17.28 -9.89
C ARG A 248 -11.54 -17.46 -11.27
N GLU A 249 -12.61 -16.73 -11.57
CA GLU A 249 -13.35 -16.90 -12.82
C GLU A 249 -12.56 -16.44 -14.05
N LEU A 250 -11.78 -15.38 -13.91
CA LEU A 250 -10.93 -14.87 -14.97
C LEU A 250 -9.53 -15.51 -14.99
N GLY A 251 -9.17 -16.27 -13.94
CA GLY A 251 -7.83 -16.82 -13.72
C GLY A 251 -6.77 -15.72 -13.64
N ALA A 252 -7.14 -14.57 -13.09
CA ALA A 252 -6.32 -13.37 -13.08
C ALA A 252 -5.53 -13.21 -11.77
N SER A 253 -4.36 -12.62 -11.87
CA SER A 253 -3.38 -12.44 -10.82
C SER A 253 -2.90 -11.00 -10.72
N ILE A 254 -2.29 -10.62 -9.60
CA ILE A 254 -1.62 -9.31 -9.45
C ILE A 254 -0.57 -9.17 -10.55
N GLY A 255 -0.51 -7.98 -11.17
CA GLY A 255 0.36 -7.64 -12.28
C GLY A 255 -0.22 -7.93 -13.68
N ASP A 256 -1.32 -8.70 -13.80
CA ASP A 256 -1.96 -8.93 -15.09
C ASP A 256 -2.48 -7.61 -15.69
N ARG A 257 -2.28 -7.44 -17.00
CA ARG A 257 -2.75 -6.26 -17.75
C ARG A 257 -4.26 -6.27 -17.91
N VAL A 258 -4.83 -5.09 -17.82
CA VAL A 258 -6.25 -4.82 -18.02
C VAL A 258 -6.38 -3.76 -19.11
N THR A 259 -7.25 -4.01 -20.09
CA THR A 259 -7.55 -3.03 -21.15
C THR A 259 -9.06 -2.89 -21.26
N LEU A 260 -9.54 -1.65 -21.25
CA LEU A 260 -10.92 -1.29 -21.59
C LEU A 260 -10.92 -0.65 -22.97
N VAL A 261 -11.78 -1.11 -23.88
CA VAL A 261 -11.97 -0.51 -25.22
C VAL A 261 -13.10 0.50 -25.10
N LEU A 262 -12.83 1.78 -25.42
CA LEU A 262 -13.77 2.91 -25.28
C LEU A 262 -14.83 2.96 -26.37
#